data_28c9234c742dca44dbdba86639f05ca6
#
_entry.id   28c9234c742dca44dbdba86639f05ca6
#
_cell.length_a   1.000
_cell.length_b   1.000
_cell.length_c   1.000
_cell.angle_alpha   90.00
_cell.angle_beta   90.00
_cell.angle_gamma   90.00
#
_symmetry.space_group_name_H-M   'P 1'
#
loop_
_entity.id
_entity.type
_entity.pdbx_description
1 polymer ?
#
loop_
_entity_poly.entity_id
_entity_poly.type
_entity_poly.pdbx_seq_one_letter_code
_entity_poly.pdbx_strand_id
1 'polypeptide(L)'
;HSKKQGVNLNFFFFFYFVGPCFAGVVIQFLFYGITSSWVLVAVALIFVQMQSYAESLYMDELSGLYNRRYFNAVLAEKKIASQKSLYGIMMDVNDFKCINDNLGHSTGDKAICTLGNILIRSIPDDGMAIRYAGDEFIVLLSGVDTERVLATMEEINHNLSRFNESGIEPFRLS
;
A
#
# COMPACT_ATOMS: atom_id res chain seq x y z
N HIS A 1 -1.78 -0.20 11.62
CA HIS A 1 -0.76 0.53 10.83
C HIS A 1 -1.17 1.96 10.45
N SER A 2 -2.46 2.26 10.29
CA SER A 2 -2.97 3.58 9.89
C SER A 2 -2.70 4.71 10.93
N LYS A 3 -2.40 4.40 12.18
CA LYS A 3 -2.25 5.42 13.25
C LYS A 3 -0.91 6.17 13.27
N LYS A 4 0.19 5.59 12.77
CA LYS A 4 1.49 6.30 12.77
C LYS A 4 1.73 7.13 11.50
N GLN A 5 1.14 6.75 10.35
CA GLN A 5 1.18 7.58 9.15
C GLN A 5 0.23 8.80 9.24
N GLY A 6 -0.86 8.71 10.00
CA GLY A 6 -1.85 9.76 10.11
C GLY A 6 -1.34 11.07 10.77
N VAL A 7 -0.32 11.03 11.61
CA VAL A 7 0.21 12.23 12.29
C VAL A 7 1.03 13.10 11.33
N ASN A 8 1.82 12.50 10.44
CA ASN A 8 2.59 13.26 9.44
C ASN A 8 1.69 13.78 8.31
N LEU A 9 0.70 13.01 7.88
CA LEU A 9 -0.25 13.40 6.85
C LEU A 9 -1.08 14.63 7.28
N ASN A 10 -1.55 14.67 8.53
CA ASN A 10 -2.29 15.80 9.08
C ASN A 10 -1.45 17.08 9.16
N PHE A 11 -0.15 16.99 9.43
CA PHE A 11 0.74 18.14 9.50
C PHE A 11 1.05 18.71 8.11
N PHE A 12 1.33 17.85 7.13
CA PHE A 12 1.52 18.26 5.73
C PHE A 12 0.23 18.83 5.13
N PHE A 13 -0.92 18.21 5.38
CA PHE A 13 -2.23 18.70 4.94
C PHE A 13 -2.49 20.12 5.46
N PHE A 14 -2.20 20.37 6.73
CA PHE A 14 -2.35 21.68 7.33
C PHE A 14 -1.48 22.73 6.60
N PHE A 15 -0.23 22.43 6.34
CA PHE A 15 0.69 23.36 5.67
C PHE A 15 0.31 23.63 4.20
N TYR A 16 -0.04 22.59 3.46
CA TYR A 16 -0.36 22.73 2.02
C TYR A 16 -1.75 23.32 1.76
N PHE A 17 -2.68 23.14 2.68
CA PHE A 17 -4.03 23.68 2.55
C PHE A 17 -4.18 25.04 3.24
N VAL A 18 -3.82 25.12 4.51
CA VAL A 18 -4.03 26.32 5.34
C VAL A 18 -3.04 27.43 4.96
N GLY A 19 -1.80 27.08 4.62
CA GLY A 19 -0.77 28.06 4.24
C GLY A 19 -1.17 28.94 3.06
N PRO A 20 -1.50 28.38 1.89
CA PRO A 20 -1.96 29.15 0.74
C PRO A 20 -3.25 29.94 1.00
N CYS A 21 -4.21 29.36 1.73
CA CYS A 21 -5.45 30.06 2.08
C CYS A 21 -5.16 31.30 2.94
N PHE A 22 -4.31 31.16 3.95
CA PHE A 22 -3.92 32.28 4.83
C PHE A 22 -3.13 33.35 4.05
N ALA A 23 -2.18 32.95 3.21
CA ALA A 23 -1.46 33.87 2.33
C ALA A 23 -2.41 34.66 1.42
N GLY A 24 -3.43 34.00 0.86
CA GLY A 24 -4.45 34.65 0.03
C GLY A 24 -5.22 35.73 0.77
N VAL A 25 -5.62 35.46 2.01
CA VAL A 25 -6.33 36.44 2.86
C VAL A 25 -5.42 37.63 3.18
N VAL A 26 -4.15 37.40 3.52
CA VAL A 26 -3.17 38.47 3.80
C VAL A 26 -2.94 39.34 2.56
N ILE A 27 -2.76 38.74 1.39
CA ILE A 27 -2.58 39.47 0.13
C ILE A 27 -3.82 40.30 -0.19
N GLN A 28 -5.01 39.76 -0.03
CA GLN A 28 -6.27 40.46 -0.26
C GLN A 28 -6.47 41.64 0.71
N PHE A 29 -5.99 41.50 1.95
CA PHE A 29 -6.03 42.56 2.94
C PHE A 29 -5.06 43.71 2.60
N LEU A 30 -3.86 43.39 2.10
CA LEU A 30 -2.82 44.36 1.75
C LEU A 30 -3.11 45.06 0.42
N PHE A 31 -3.73 44.36 -0.52
CA PHE A 31 -3.98 44.87 -1.89
C PHE A 31 -5.50 44.87 -2.16
N TYR A 32 -6.19 45.95 -1.74
CA TYR A 32 -7.62 46.07 -1.96
C TYR A 32 -7.99 46.00 -3.45
N GLY A 33 -8.87 45.07 -3.79
CA GLY A 33 -9.32 44.85 -5.19
C GLY A 33 -8.77 43.59 -5.86
N ILE A 34 -7.83 42.86 -5.24
CA ILE A 34 -7.33 41.62 -5.78
C ILE A 34 -8.05 40.44 -5.12
N THR A 35 -8.88 39.71 -5.86
CA THR A 35 -9.59 38.49 -5.38
C THR A 35 -8.71 37.24 -5.55
N SER A 36 -7.51 37.25 -4.93
CA SER A 36 -6.54 36.14 -5.01
C SER A 36 -6.89 34.94 -4.15
N SER A 37 -7.74 35.11 -3.13
CA SER A 37 -8.07 34.04 -2.18
C SER A 37 -8.68 32.80 -2.84
N TRP A 38 -9.59 32.99 -3.80
CA TRP A 38 -10.22 31.85 -4.51
C TRP A 38 -9.24 31.06 -5.38
N VAL A 39 -8.30 31.75 -6.02
CA VAL A 39 -7.25 31.11 -6.83
C VAL A 39 -6.34 30.26 -5.94
N LEU A 40 -5.95 30.77 -4.76
CA LEU A 40 -5.10 30.04 -3.84
C LEU A 40 -5.83 28.86 -3.16
N VAL A 41 -7.12 28.99 -2.90
CA VAL A 41 -7.96 27.87 -2.46
C VAL A 41 -8.02 26.79 -3.55
N ALA A 42 -8.24 27.17 -4.81
CA ALA A 42 -8.27 26.23 -5.93
C ALA A 42 -6.92 25.47 -6.09
N VAL A 43 -5.79 26.19 -6.00
CA VAL A 43 -4.45 25.60 -6.06
C VAL A 43 -4.24 24.64 -4.89
N ALA A 44 -4.64 25.00 -3.66
CA ALA A 44 -4.55 24.14 -2.49
C ALA A 44 -5.37 22.84 -2.66
N LEU A 45 -6.59 22.94 -3.19
CA LEU A 45 -7.44 21.78 -3.47
C LEU A 45 -6.83 20.87 -4.53
N ILE A 46 -6.27 21.43 -5.62
CA ILE A 46 -5.57 20.64 -6.64
C ILE A 46 -4.37 19.90 -6.02
N PHE A 47 -3.62 20.56 -5.15
CA PHE A 47 -2.48 19.93 -4.47
C PHE A 47 -2.91 18.76 -3.59
N VAL A 48 -3.97 18.92 -2.79
CA VAL A 48 -4.54 17.85 -1.96
C VAL A 48 -5.02 16.70 -2.84
N GLN A 49 -5.68 16.99 -3.95
CA GLN A 49 -6.15 15.96 -4.88
C GLN A 49 -5.00 15.22 -5.56
N MET A 50 -3.93 15.92 -5.95
CA MET A 50 -2.73 15.29 -6.49
C MET A 50 -2.04 14.36 -5.49
N GLN A 51 -1.98 14.72 -4.21
CA GLN A 51 -1.42 13.87 -3.16
C GLN A 51 -2.22 12.58 -2.98
N SER A 52 -3.56 12.69 -2.86
CA SER A 52 -4.44 11.52 -2.75
C SER A 52 -4.36 10.61 -3.98
N TYR A 53 -4.23 11.22 -5.16
CA TYR A 53 -4.06 10.46 -6.40
C TYR A 53 -2.71 9.75 -6.47
N ALA A 54 -1.63 10.38 -5.97
CA ALA A 54 -0.30 9.77 -5.93
C ALA A 54 -0.24 8.53 -5.04
N GLU A 55 -0.92 8.55 -3.88
CA GLU A 55 -1.01 7.38 -2.99
C GLU A 55 -1.78 6.22 -3.64
N SER A 56 -2.91 6.51 -4.32
CA SER A 56 -3.70 5.47 -5.01
C SER A 56 -2.95 4.82 -6.18
N LEU A 57 -1.96 5.52 -6.78
CA LEU A 57 -1.14 4.96 -7.86
C LEU A 57 -0.25 3.79 -7.43
N TYR A 58 0.00 3.62 -6.14
CA TYR A 58 0.91 2.62 -5.59
C TYR A 58 0.23 1.45 -4.91
N MET A 59 -1.09 1.50 -4.76
CA MET A 59 -1.88 0.42 -4.17
C MET A 59 -2.56 -0.43 -5.25
N ASP A 60 -2.74 -1.71 -4.96
CA ASP A 60 -3.62 -2.60 -5.71
C ASP A 60 -4.99 -2.62 -5.03
N GLU A 61 -6.02 -2.16 -5.75
CA GLU A 61 -7.36 -1.97 -5.19
C GLU A 61 -8.02 -3.29 -4.75
N LEU A 62 -7.67 -4.40 -5.41
CA LEU A 62 -8.28 -5.70 -5.10
C LEU A 62 -7.67 -6.32 -3.83
N SER A 63 -6.35 -6.40 -3.77
CA SER A 63 -5.66 -7.05 -2.64
C SER A 63 -5.42 -6.15 -1.43
N GLY A 64 -5.49 -4.83 -1.61
CA GLY A 64 -5.13 -3.83 -0.60
C GLY A 64 -3.62 -3.75 -0.32
N LEU A 65 -2.81 -4.41 -1.14
CA LEU A 65 -1.35 -4.39 -1.06
C LEU A 65 -0.75 -3.31 -1.96
N TYR A 66 0.56 -3.10 -1.83
CA TYR A 66 1.27 -2.32 -2.83
C TYR A 66 1.26 -3.02 -4.19
N ASN A 67 1.29 -2.23 -5.28
CA ASN A 67 1.34 -2.76 -6.63
C ASN A 67 2.79 -2.82 -7.17
N ARG A 68 2.96 -3.42 -8.36
CA ARG A 68 4.25 -3.52 -9.06
C ARG A 68 4.93 -2.16 -9.29
N ARG A 69 4.15 -1.07 -9.45
CA ARG A 69 4.73 0.27 -9.63
C ARG A 69 5.46 0.73 -8.38
N TYR A 70 4.88 0.48 -7.21
CA TYR A 70 5.52 0.76 -5.93
C TYR A 70 6.79 -0.07 -5.74
N PHE A 71 6.74 -1.38 -6.04
CA PHE A 71 7.91 -2.26 -6.01
C PHE A 71 9.08 -1.69 -6.81
N ASN A 72 8.83 -1.27 -8.06
CA ASN A 72 9.86 -0.69 -8.92
C ASN A 72 10.40 0.64 -8.38
N ALA A 73 9.53 1.48 -7.81
CA ALA A 73 9.93 2.76 -7.20
C ALA A 73 10.83 2.52 -5.98
N VAL A 74 10.46 1.58 -5.12
CA VAL A 74 11.22 1.20 -3.91
C VAL A 74 12.61 0.66 -4.29
N LEU A 75 12.71 -0.22 -5.29
CA LEU A 75 14.01 -0.74 -5.75
C LEU A 75 14.88 0.34 -6.41
N ALA A 76 14.28 1.35 -7.03
CA ALA A 76 15.02 2.46 -7.64
C ALA A 76 15.56 3.46 -6.59
N GLU A 77 15.02 3.47 -5.39
CA GLU A 77 15.51 4.35 -4.33
C GLU A 77 16.89 3.90 -3.82
N LYS A 78 17.87 4.80 -3.93
CA LYS A 78 19.25 4.57 -3.43
C LYS A 78 19.32 4.20 -1.94
N LYS A 79 18.28 4.49 -1.18
CA LYS A 79 18.18 4.22 0.26
C LYS A 79 18.13 2.72 0.56
N ILE A 80 17.50 1.91 -0.31
CA ILE A 80 17.48 0.44 -0.21
C ILE A 80 18.83 -0.15 -0.62
N ALA A 81 19.48 0.41 -1.65
CA ALA A 81 20.81 -0.03 -2.09
C ALA A 81 21.91 0.18 -1.02
N SER A 82 21.67 1.06 -0.03
CA SER A 82 22.58 1.29 1.10
C SER A 82 22.32 0.39 2.31
N GLN A 83 21.23 -0.38 2.33
CA GLN A 83 20.94 -1.32 3.42
C GLN A 83 21.76 -2.60 3.26
N LYS A 84 22.22 -3.16 4.37
CA LYS A 84 23.13 -4.32 4.41
C LYS A 84 22.47 -5.60 3.89
N SER A 85 21.13 -5.70 3.92
CA SER A 85 20.38 -6.87 3.45
C SER A 85 18.99 -6.46 2.94
N LEU A 86 18.62 -7.02 1.79
CA LEU A 86 17.28 -6.93 1.22
C LEU A 86 16.87 -8.34 0.82
N TYR A 87 15.78 -8.83 1.37
CA TYR A 87 15.22 -10.13 1.05
C TYR A 87 13.88 -9.97 0.35
N GLY A 88 13.65 -10.78 -0.68
CA GLY A 88 12.40 -10.89 -1.38
C GLY A 88 11.87 -12.32 -1.27
N ILE A 89 10.62 -12.47 -0.79
CA ILE A 89 9.89 -13.74 -0.78
C ILE A 89 8.88 -13.64 -1.90
N MET A 90 9.03 -14.46 -2.94
CA MET A 90 8.08 -14.53 -4.05
C MET A 90 7.10 -15.66 -3.82
N MET A 91 5.83 -15.41 -4.07
CA MET A 91 4.73 -16.34 -3.87
C MET A 91 3.78 -16.26 -5.05
N ASP A 92 3.12 -17.37 -5.33
CA ASP A 92 2.10 -17.52 -6.35
C ASP A 92 0.91 -18.27 -5.76
N VAL A 93 -0.31 -17.99 -6.22
CA VAL A 93 -1.49 -18.75 -5.77
C VAL A 93 -1.61 -20.00 -6.61
N ASN A 94 -1.27 -21.15 -6.02
CA ASN A 94 -1.37 -22.44 -6.70
C ASN A 94 -2.79 -22.67 -7.22
N ASP A 95 -2.86 -23.16 -8.47
CA ASP A 95 -4.12 -23.50 -9.14
C ASP A 95 -5.13 -22.33 -9.24
N PHE A 96 -4.68 -21.05 -9.22
CA PHE A 96 -5.56 -19.89 -9.29
C PHE A 96 -6.50 -19.92 -10.49
N LYS A 97 -6.00 -20.37 -11.64
CA LYS A 97 -6.83 -20.57 -12.83
C LYS A 97 -7.96 -21.57 -12.57
N CYS A 98 -7.67 -22.66 -11.85
CA CYS A 98 -8.67 -23.67 -11.49
C CYS A 98 -9.77 -23.08 -10.58
N ILE A 99 -9.40 -22.21 -9.64
CA ILE A 99 -10.36 -21.46 -8.81
C ILE A 99 -11.28 -20.62 -9.71
N ASN A 100 -10.72 -19.85 -10.63
CA ASN A 100 -11.48 -19.02 -11.56
C ASN A 100 -12.42 -19.83 -12.47
N ASP A 101 -11.89 -20.91 -13.08
CA ASP A 101 -12.62 -21.70 -14.06
C ASP A 101 -13.77 -22.50 -13.40
N ASN A 102 -13.59 -23.00 -12.18
CA ASN A 102 -14.58 -23.84 -11.50
C ASN A 102 -15.53 -23.05 -10.58
N LEU A 103 -15.05 -21.97 -9.95
CA LEU A 103 -15.81 -21.22 -8.93
C LEU A 103 -16.14 -19.78 -9.36
N GLY A 104 -15.67 -19.39 -10.54
CA GLY A 104 -15.90 -18.06 -11.13
C GLY A 104 -14.93 -16.98 -10.64
N HIS A 105 -14.76 -15.94 -11.46
CA HIS A 105 -13.80 -14.84 -11.22
C HIS A 105 -14.04 -14.11 -9.89
N SER A 106 -15.31 -13.98 -9.46
CA SER A 106 -15.61 -13.35 -8.17
C SER A 106 -15.04 -14.13 -6.97
N THR A 107 -14.92 -15.46 -7.10
CA THR A 107 -14.27 -16.30 -6.08
C THR A 107 -12.75 -16.18 -6.16
N GLY A 108 -12.19 -16.07 -7.36
CA GLY A 108 -10.78 -15.76 -7.55
C GLY A 108 -10.40 -14.40 -6.95
N ASP A 109 -11.24 -13.36 -7.15
CA ASP A 109 -11.04 -12.05 -6.52
C ASP A 109 -11.04 -12.14 -5.00
N LYS A 110 -11.94 -12.95 -4.41
CA LYS A 110 -11.93 -13.21 -2.96
C LYS A 110 -10.65 -13.91 -2.51
N ALA A 111 -10.12 -14.85 -3.31
CA ALA A 111 -8.87 -15.54 -2.99
C ALA A 111 -7.71 -14.54 -2.93
N ILE A 112 -7.61 -13.61 -3.89
CA ILE A 112 -6.62 -12.53 -3.92
C ILE A 112 -6.79 -11.60 -2.70
N CYS A 113 -8.02 -11.15 -2.40
CA CYS A 113 -8.30 -10.32 -1.22
C CYS A 113 -7.90 -11.03 0.08
N THR A 114 -8.22 -12.32 0.19
CA THR A 114 -7.92 -13.13 1.37
C THR A 114 -6.42 -13.28 1.58
N LEU A 115 -5.67 -13.60 0.52
CA LEU A 115 -4.22 -13.68 0.59
C LEU A 115 -3.61 -12.32 0.96
N GLY A 116 -4.09 -11.24 0.36
CA GLY A 116 -3.66 -9.88 0.70
C GLY A 116 -3.81 -9.58 2.20
N ASN A 117 -4.97 -9.92 2.78
CA ASN A 117 -5.23 -9.76 4.20
C ASN A 117 -4.33 -10.65 5.10
N ILE A 118 -4.06 -11.88 4.67
CA ILE A 118 -3.14 -12.77 5.38
C ILE A 118 -1.74 -12.17 5.38
N LEU A 119 -1.24 -11.71 4.24
CA LEU A 119 0.09 -11.10 4.13
C LEU A 119 0.23 -9.87 5.01
N ILE A 120 -0.75 -8.95 5.00
CA ILE A 120 -0.73 -7.75 5.84
C ILE A 120 -0.60 -8.10 7.34
N ARG A 121 -1.19 -9.20 7.77
CA ARG A 121 -1.17 -9.63 9.19
C ARG A 121 0.09 -10.40 9.56
N SER A 122 0.73 -11.05 8.59
CA SER A 122 1.86 -11.94 8.81
C SER A 122 3.21 -11.24 8.68
N ILE A 123 3.28 -10.13 7.96
CA ILE A 123 4.55 -9.40 7.77
C ILE A 123 4.82 -8.45 8.93
N PRO A 124 6.09 -8.23 9.30
CA PRO A 124 6.46 -7.22 10.29
C PRO A 124 6.18 -5.80 9.79
N ASP A 125 6.15 -4.85 10.74
CA ASP A 125 5.81 -3.44 10.50
C ASP A 125 6.70 -2.73 9.46
N ASP A 126 7.93 -3.18 9.30
CA ASP A 126 8.95 -2.69 8.36
C ASP A 126 9.00 -3.51 7.07
N GLY A 127 8.18 -4.58 6.97
CA GLY A 127 7.99 -5.37 5.77
C GLY A 127 6.98 -4.73 4.80
N MET A 128 7.10 -5.09 3.52
CA MET A 128 6.19 -4.62 2.47
C MET A 128 5.63 -5.81 1.71
N ALA A 129 4.30 -5.91 1.60
CA ALA A 129 3.63 -6.88 0.75
C ALA A 129 3.15 -6.20 -0.53
N ILE A 130 3.44 -6.83 -1.64
CA ILE A 130 3.20 -6.32 -3.00
C ILE A 130 2.45 -7.38 -3.81
N ARG A 131 1.41 -6.98 -4.53
CA ARG A 131 0.87 -7.76 -5.63
C ARG A 131 1.63 -7.40 -6.90
N TYR A 132 2.43 -8.33 -7.39
CA TYR A 132 3.33 -8.07 -8.51
C TYR A 132 2.63 -8.23 -9.87
N ALA A 133 1.81 -9.26 -10.01
CA ALA A 133 0.95 -9.52 -11.18
C ALA A 133 -0.22 -10.39 -10.73
N GLY A 134 -1.23 -10.57 -11.53
CA GLY A 134 -2.38 -11.47 -11.35
C GLY A 134 -2.50 -12.18 -9.99
N ASP A 135 -1.87 -13.31 -9.89
CA ASP A 135 -1.78 -14.21 -8.72
C ASP A 135 -0.38 -14.24 -8.06
N GLU A 136 0.55 -13.39 -8.54
CA GLU A 136 1.93 -13.30 -8.04
C GLU A 136 2.07 -12.22 -6.98
N PHE A 137 2.71 -12.57 -5.86
CA PHE A 137 2.94 -11.69 -4.71
C PHE A 137 4.42 -11.67 -4.31
N ILE A 138 4.85 -10.55 -3.76
CA ILE A 138 6.21 -10.39 -3.23
C ILE A 138 6.13 -9.77 -1.83
N VAL A 139 6.85 -10.36 -0.88
CA VAL A 139 7.14 -9.71 0.40
C VAL A 139 8.59 -9.24 0.40
N LEU A 140 8.80 -7.96 0.63
CA LEU A 140 10.13 -7.37 0.79
C LEU A 140 10.41 -7.12 2.27
N LEU A 141 11.58 -7.58 2.72
CA LEU A 141 12.10 -7.37 4.07
C LEU A 141 13.48 -6.72 3.95
N SER A 142 13.68 -5.59 4.61
CA SER A 142 14.94 -4.84 4.53
C SER A 142 15.56 -4.62 5.90
N GLY A 143 16.90 -4.76 5.97
CA GLY A 143 17.65 -4.57 7.22
C GLY A 143 17.44 -5.68 8.25
N VAL A 144 16.93 -6.83 7.84
CA VAL A 144 16.68 -8.01 8.68
C VAL A 144 17.74 -9.09 8.44
N ASP A 145 17.81 -10.06 9.35
CA ASP A 145 18.60 -11.27 9.20
C ASP A 145 17.77 -12.41 8.59
N THR A 146 18.44 -13.51 8.28
CA THR A 146 17.82 -14.70 7.70
C THR A 146 16.82 -15.36 8.65
N GLU A 147 17.06 -15.30 9.96
CA GLU A 147 16.15 -15.86 10.96
C GLU A 147 14.81 -15.14 10.94
N ARG A 148 14.82 -13.81 10.83
CA ARG A 148 13.59 -13.01 10.70
C ARG A 148 12.82 -13.31 9.42
N VAL A 149 13.54 -13.55 8.31
CA VAL A 149 12.92 -13.96 7.04
C VAL A 149 12.20 -15.30 7.18
N LEU A 150 12.87 -16.30 7.77
CA LEU A 150 12.28 -17.62 8.01
C LEU A 150 11.07 -17.55 8.94
N ALA A 151 11.17 -16.80 10.04
CA ALA A 151 10.05 -16.58 10.94
C ALA A 151 8.84 -15.92 10.24
N THR A 152 9.08 -14.98 9.33
CA THR A 152 8.01 -14.37 8.54
C THR A 152 7.35 -15.38 7.60
N MET A 153 8.14 -16.25 6.96
CA MET A 153 7.61 -17.33 6.11
C MET A 153 6.76 -18.33 6.91
N GLU A 154 7.22 -18.70 8.12
CA GLU A 154 6.48 -19.57 9.02
C GLU A 154 5.15 -18.95 9.45
N GLU A 155 5.14 -17.65 9.77
CA GLU A 155 3.92 -16.93 10.14
C GLU A 155 2.91 -16.88 8.97
N ILE A 156 3.39 -16.62 7.74
CA ILE A 156 2.56 -16.66 6.54
C ILE A 156 1.93 -18.06 6.37
N ASN A 157 2.75 -19.11 6.42
CA ASN A 157 2.28 -20.49 6.27
C ASN A 157 1.30 -20.90 7.37
N HIS A 158 1.55 -20.47 8.62
CA HIS A 158 0.64 -20.71 9.74
C HIS A 158 -0.73 -20.07 9.50
N ASN A 159 -0.76 -18.81 9.07
CA ASN A 159 -2.00 -18.09 8.81
C ASN A 159 -2.76 -18.63 7.58
N LEU A 160 -2.04 -19.10 6.54
CA LEU A 160 -2.64 -19.83 5.41
C LEU A 160 -3.28 -21.16 5.87
N SER A 161 -2.57 -21.94 6.68
CA SER A 161 -3.09 -23.20 7.22
C SER A 161 -4.35 -22.97 8.05
N ARG A 162 -4.33 -22.00 8.96
CA ARG A 162 -5.52 -21.62 9.76
C ARG A 162 -6.70 -21.20 8.89
N PHE A 163 -6.45 -20.44 7.83
CA PHE A 163 -7.51 -20.07 6.89
C PHE A 163 -8.09 -21.32 6.22
N ASN A 164 -7.25 -22.21 5.69
CA ASN A 164 -7.68 -23.43 5.02
C ASN A 164 -8.45 -24.40 5.94
N GLU A 165 -8.06 -24.47 7.21
CA GLU A 165 -8.73 -25.29 8.23
C GLU A 165 -10.10 -24.72 8.63
N SER A 166 -10.29 -23.42 8.50
CA SER A 166 -11.57 -22.79 8.84
C SER A 166 -12.73 -23.27 7.96
N GLY A 167 -12.45 -23.68 6.72
CA GLY A 167 -13.44 -24.16 5.75
C GLY A 167 -14.51 -23.13 5.39
N ILE A 168 -14.27 -21.85 5.66
CA ILE A 168 -15.24 -20.76 5.43
C ILE A 168 -15.44 -20.52 3.92
N GLU A 169 -14.37 -20.59 3.15
CA GLU A 169 -14.41 -20.36 1.70
C GLU A 169 -14.32 -21.69 0.92
N PRO A 170 -14.88 -21.75 -0.30
CA PRO A 170 -14.88 -22.95 -1.11
C PRO A 170 -13.54 -23.25 -1.82
N PHE A 171 -12.51 -22.46 -1.53
CA PHE A 171 -11.17 -22.63 -2.07
C PHE A 171 -10.12 -22.75 -0.95
N ARG A 172 -8.93 -23.23 -1.30
CA ARG A 172 -7.76 -23.27 -0.42
C ARG A 172 -6.65 -22.43 -1.03
N LEU A 173 -5.84 -21.83 -0.18
CA LEU A 173 -4.63 -21.08 -0.56
C LEU A 173 -3.40 -21.92 -0.20
N SER A 174 -2.49 -22.11 -1.14
CA SER A 174 -1.23 -22.83 -0.93
C SER A 174 -0.14 -22.28 -1.84
#